data_6304b072c990343baeb605376dc86b12
#
_entry.id   6304b072c990343baeb605376dc86b12
#
_cell.length_a   1.000
_cell.length_b   1.000
_cell.length_c   1.000
_cell.angle_alpha   90.00
_cell.angle_beta   90.00
_cell.angle_gamma   90.00
#
_symmetry.space_group_name_H-M   'P 1'
#
loop_
_entity.id
_entity.type
_entity.pdbx_description
1 polymer ?
#
loop_
_entity_poly.entity_id
_entity_poly.type
_entity_poly.pdbx_seq_one_letter_code
_entity_poly.pdbx_strand_id
1 'polypeptide(L)'
;MSLYGLGLRASFKISDTIRDRGLQTPKDIVRFDNLPYGTDPRWQTLDVYRPKNAGGTALPVIVSVHGGGWVYGDKNLYQHYCMSLAQHGFAVVNFSYRLAPRHKFPAALQDT
;
A
#
# COMPACT_ATOMS: atom_id res chain seq x y z
N MET A 1 3.42 -17.75 15.28
CA MET A 1 2.91 -17.99 13.90
C MET A 1 3.18 -19.44 13.51
N SER A 2 2.25 -20.10 12.84
CA SER A 2 2.44 -21.47 12.36
C SER A 2 3.45 -21.53 11.22
N LEU A 3 4.08 -22.71 11.03
CA LEU A 3 4.99 -22.95 9.89
C LEU A 3 4.28 -22.73 8.55
N TYR A 4 3.01 -23.09 8.46
CA TYR A 4 2.19 -22.84 7.28
C TYR A 4 2.08 -21.34 6.97
N GLY A 5 1.80 -20.52 7.97
CA GLY A 5 1.72 -19.08 7.81
C GLY A 5 3.03 -18.44 7.38
N LEU A 6 4.15 -18.93 7.91
CA LEU A 6 5.50 -18.47 7.51
C LEU A 6 5.80 -18.83 6.05
N GLY A 7 5.50 -20.06 5.63
CA GLY A 7 5.68 -20.51 4.26
C GLY A 7 4.84 -19.72 3.27
N LEU A 8 3.58 -19.44 3.61
CA LEU A 8 2.67 -18.66 2.79
C LEU A 8 3.19 -17.21 2.60
N ARG A 9 3.64 -16.58 3.68
CA ARG A 9 4.23 -15.23 3.62
C ARG A 9 5.47 -15.19 2.75
N ALA A 10 6.38 -16.15 2.89
CA ALA A 10 7.60 -16.24 2.08
C ALA A 10 7.26 -16.41 0.60
N SER A 11 6.29 -17.25 0.26
CA SER A 11 5.82 -17.49 -1.10
C SER A 11 5.23 -16.22 -1.72
N PHE A 12 4.37 -15.51 -1.01
CA PHE A 12 3.81 -14.25 -1.48
C PHE A 12 4.89 -13.18 -1.69
N LYS A 13 5.83 -13.05 -0.75
CA LYS A 13 6.92 -12.08 -0.87
C LYS A 13 7.80 -12.34 -2.09
N ILE A 14 8.13 -13.58 -2.38
CA ILE A 14 8.92 -13.96 -3.56
C ILE A 14 8.15 -13.60 -4.84
N SER A 15 6.89 -13.96 -4.91
CA SER A 15 6.02 -13.67 -6.06
C SER A 15 5.92 -12.17 -6.32
N ASP A 16 5.69 -11.39 -5.28
CA ASP A 16 5.57 -9.93 -5.38
C ASP A 16 6.90 -9.28 -5.81
N THR A 17 8.02 -9.75 -5.27
CA THR A 17 9.35 -9.26 -5.63
C THR A 17 9.65 -9.51 -7.12
N ILE A 18 9.29 -10.68 -7.63
CA ILE A 18 9.47 -11.01 -9.05
C ILE A 18 8.59 -10.13 -9.92
N ARG A 19 7.32 -9.96 -9.55
CA ARG A 19 6.36 -9.10 -10.27
C ARG A 19 6.87 -7.67 -10.38
N ASP A 20 7.44 -7.12 -9.31
CA ASP A 20 7.82 -5.71 -9.22
C ASP A 20 9.26 -5.44 -9.70
N ARG A 21 9.96 -6.48 -10.16
CA ARG A 21 11.36 -6.35 -10.63
C ARG A 21 11.47 -5.31 -11.74
N GLY A 22 12.36 -4.33 -11.55
CA GLY A 22 12.64 -3.28 -12.53
C GLY A 22 11.61 -2.17 -12.60
N LEU A 23 10.53 -2.23 -11.82
CA LEU A 23 9.54 -1.16 -11.75
C LEU A 23 10.07 0.02 -10.95
N GLN A 24 9.79 1.22 -11.42
CA GLN A 24 10.21 2.48 -10.79
C GLN A 24 9.05 3.45 -10.72
N THR A 25 9.20 4.48 -9.89
CA THR A 25 8.25 5.59 -9.85
C THR A 25 8.24 6.30 -11.19
N PRO A 26 7.07 6.42 -11.85
CA PRO A 26 6.96 7.18 -13.10
C PRO A 26 7.39 8.63 -12.91
N LYS A 27 8.01 9.21 -13.93
CA LYS A 27 8.53 10.59 -13.87
C LYS A 27 7.42 11.65 -13.75
N ASP A 28 6.23 11.33 -14.19
CA ASP A 28 5.05 12.21 -14.16
C ASP A 28 4.24 12.11 -12.86
N ILE A 29 4.69 11.30 -11.91
CA ILE A 29 4.03 11.10 -10.61
C ILE A 29 4.87 11.73 -9.49
N VAL A 30 4.20 12.52 -8.66
CA VAL A 30 4.71 12.93 -7.35
C VAL A 30 4.12 12.03 -6.28
N ARG A 31 4.97 11.63 -5.33
CA ARG A 31 4.57 10.77 -4.23
C ARG A 31 4.88 11.44 -2.89
N PHE A 32 3.99 11.23 -1.94
CA PHE A 32 4.13 11.64 -0.54
C PHE A 32 4.10 10.39 0.30
N ASP A 33 5.26 9.98 0.82
CA ASP A 33 5.42 8.68 1.46
C ASP A 33 5.35 8.77 2.98
N ASN A 34 4.88 7.68 3.59
CA ASN A 34 4.94 7.45 5.04
C ASN A 34 4.23 8.52 5.87
N LEU A 35 3.09 8.98 5.39
CA LEU A 35 2.24 9.90 6.14
C LEU A 35 1.51 9.13 7.26
N PRO A 36 1.66 9.51 8.53
CA PRO A 36 0.98 8.79 9.61
C PRO A 36 -0.52 9.10 9.63
N TYR A 37 -1.34 8.08 9.85
CA TYR A 37 -2.77 8.25 10.11
C TYR A 37 -3.19 7.72 11.48
N GLY A 38 -2.26 7.09 12.20
CA GLY A 38 -2.46 6.58 13.55
C GLY A 38 -1.15 6.59 14.32
N THR A 39 -1.12 5.94 15.48
CA THR A 39 0.01 5.97 16.39
C THR A 39 1.07 4.91 16.13
N ASP A 40 0.75 3.88 15.32
CA ASP A 40 1.71 2.83 14.98
C ASP A 40 2.54 3.25 13.76
N PRO A 41 3.85 3.58 13.92
CA PRO A 41 4.66 4.09 12.83
C PRO A 41 4.98 3.05 11.76
N ARG A 42 4.81 1.77 12.07
CA ARG A 42 5.05 0.69 11.12
C ARG A 42 3.82 0.38 10.27
N TRP A 43 2.65 0.33 10.90
CA TRP A 43 1.45 -0.20 10.26
C TRP A 43 0.39 0.85 9.92
N GLN A 44 0.44 2.02 10.57
CA GLN A 44 -0.56 3.07 10.38
C GLN A 44 0.03 4.26 9.62
N THR A 45 0.59 3.96 8.45
CA THR A 45 1.10 4.97 7.51
C THR A 45 0.49 4.77 6.14
N LEU A 46 0.44 5.85 5.37
CA LEU A 46 -0.07 5.85 4.01
C LEU A 46 0.85 6.63 3.08
N ASP A 47 0.75 6.32 1.80
CA ASP A 47 1.36 7.09 0.73
C ASP A 47 0.26 7.73 -0.12
N VAL A 48 0.55 8.89 -0.68
CA VAL A 48 -0.33 9.55 -1.65
C VAL A 48 0.43 9.72 -2.96
N TYR A 49 -0.20 9.34 -4.06
CA TYR A 49 0.34 9.52 -5.41
C TYR A 49 -0.55 10.43 -6.22
N ARG A 50 0.06 11.39 -6.93
CA ARG A 50 -0.66 12.36 -7.76
C ARG A 50 0.11 12.64 -9.04
N PRO A 51 -0.58 12.99 -10.16
CA PRO A 51 0.09 13.53 -11.33
C PRO A 51 0.81 14.85 -10.99
N LYS A 52 2.05 15.01 -11.45
CA LYS A 52 2.80 16.25 -11.25
C LYS A 52 2.12 17.46 -11.89
N ASN A 53 1.51 17.26 -13.05
CA ASN A 53 0.89 18.32 -13.81
C ASN A 53 -0.47 18.79 -13.24
N ALA A 54 -0.99 18.09 -12.24
CA ALA A 54 -2.25 18.51 -11.61
C ALA A 54 -2.09 19.73 -10.70
N GLY A 55 -0.87 19.99 -10.22
CA GLY A 55 -0.61 21.10 -9.29
C GLY A 55 -1.52 21.04 -8.07
N GLY A 56 -2.21 22.15 -7.78
CA GLY A 56 -3.19 22.26 -6.68
C GLY A 56 -4.61 21.86 -7.06
N THR A 57 -4.86 21.35 -8.26
CA THR A 57 -6.19 20.96 -8.71
C THR A 57 -6.76 19.83 -7.87
N ALA A 58 -8.03 19.94 -7.48
CA ALA A 58 -8.74 18.86 -6.82
C ALA A 58 -8.95 17.69 -7.80
N LEU A 59 -8.61 16.49 -7.36
CA LEU A 59 -8.70 15.26 -8.16
C LEU A 59 -9.66 14.29 -7.48
N PRO A 60 -10.33 13.43 -8.25
CA PRO A 60 -11.03 12.29 -7.65
C PRO A 60 -10.04 11.39 -6.93
N VAL A 61 -10.45 10.84 -5.80
CA VAL A 61 -9.58 10.05 -4.93
C VAL A 61 -9.93 8.57 -5.03
N ILE A 62 -8.88 7.75 -5.16
CA ILE A 62 -8.98 6.29 -5.00
C ILE A 62 -8.26 5.93 -3.71
N VAL A 63 -8.92 5.17 -2.85
CA VAL A 63 -8.32 4.59 -1.65
C VAL A 63 -8.04 3.12 -1.92
N SER A 64 -6.77 2.73 -1.87
CA SER A 64 -6.34 1.36 -2.14
C SER A 64 -6.15 0.59 -0.85
N VAL A 65 -6.87 -0.51 -0.72
CA VAL A 65 -6.76 -1.46 0.40
C VAL A 65 -6.08 -2.71 -0.11
N HIS A 66 -4.84 -2.96 0.32
CA HIS A 66 -4.10 -4.13 -0.17
C HIS A 66 -4.68 -5.45 0.35
N GLY A 67 -4.52 -6.52 -0.45
CA GLY A 67 -4.86 -7.88 -0.04
C GLY A 67 -3.74 -8.54 0.76
N GLY A 68 -3.94 -9.81 1.12
CA GLY A 68 -2.96 -10.63 1.84
C GLY A 68 -3.58 -11.45 2.96
N GLY A 69 -4.90 -11.62 2.98
CA GLY A 69 -5.63 -12.41 3.98
C GLY A 69 -5.47 -11.87 5.41
N TRP A 70 -5.25 -10.57 5.56
CA TRP A 70 -5.01 -9.88 6.83
C TRP A 70 -3.78 -10.34 7.62
N VAL A 71 -2.91 -11.14 7.02
CA VAL A 71 -1.69 -11.68 7.65
C VAL A 71 -0.42 -11.30 6.88
N TYR A 72 -0.57 -10.70 5.70
CA TYR A 72 0.55 -10.36 4.81
C TYR A 72 0.30 -9.05 4.09
N GLY A 73 1.41 -8.41 3.71
CA GLY A 73 1.39 -7.25 2.85
C GLY A 73 1.52 -5.93 3.60
N ASP A 74 1.74 -4.91 2.83
CA ASP A 74 1.77 -3.52 3.26
C ASP A 74 1.51 -2.62 2.04
N LYS A 75 1.58 -1.32 2.22
CA LYS A 75 1.32 -0.36 1.14
C LYS A 75 2.28 -0.50 -0.06
N ASN A 76 3.45 -1.13 0.12
CA ASN A 76 4.39 -1.35 -0.99
C ASN A 76 3.90 -2.42 -1.97
N LEU A 77 2.98 -3.26 -1.56
CA LEU A 77 2.47 -4.39 -2.36
C LEU A 77 1.88 -3.95 -3.69
N TYR A 78 1.12 -2.86 -3.71
CA TYR A 78 0.44 -2.34 -4.90
C TYR A 78 0.88 -0.93 -5.29
N GLN A 79 2.06 -0.47 -4.83
CA GLN A 79 2.49 0.91 -5.10
C GLN A 79 2.55 1.23 -6.60
N HIS A 80 3.06 0.33 -7.41
CA HIS A 80 3.18 0.53 -8.86
C HIS A 80 1.81 0.55 -9.55
N TYR A 81 0.91 -0.31 -9.14
CA TYR A 81 -0.47 -0.30 -9.62
C TYR A 81 -1.17 1.02 -9.24
N CYS A 82 -1.01 1.46 -8.00
CA CYS A 82 -1.56 2.73 -7.53
C CYS A 82 -1.00 3.92 -8.30
N MET A 83 0.30 3.93 -8.60
CA MET A 83 0.89 5.00 -9.39
C MET A 83 0.39 4.99 -10.83
N SER A 84 0.11 3.82 -11.41
CA SER A 84 -0.50 3.76 -12.74
C SER A 84 -1.92 4.33 -12.75
N LEU A 85 -2.69 4.11 -11.69
CA LEU A 85 -4.00 4.75 -11.53
C LEU A 85 -3.87 6.27 -11.43
N ALA A 86 -2.87 6.75 -10.68
CA ALA A 86 -2.61 8.19 -10.56
C ALA A 86 -2.25 8.83 -11.90
N GLN A 87 -1.59 8.12 -12.81
CA GLN A 87 -1.29 8.59 -14.15
C GLN A 87 -2.56 8.86 -14.98
N HIS A 88 -3.70 8.29 -14.59
CA HIS A 88 -5.01 8.51 -15.23
C HIS A 88 -5.81 9.66 -14.62
N GLY A 89 -5.17 10.49 -13.78
CA GLY A 89 -5.80 11.69 -13.25
C GLY A 89 -6.42 11.54 -11.86
N PHE A 90 -6.02 10.53 -11.09
CA PHE A 90 -6.51 10.32 -9.73
C PHE A 90 -5.46 10.72 -8.71
N ALA A 91 -5.90 11.17 -7.54
CA ALA A 91 -5.11 11.12 -6.32
C ALA A 91 -5.35 9.75 -5.69
N VAL A 92 -4.29 8.98 -5.46
CA VAL A 92 -4.41 7.62 -4.93
C VAL A 92 -3.80 7.57 -3.53
N VAL A 93 -4.61 7.14 -2.56
CA VAL A 93 -4.18 6.89 -1.19
C VAL A 93 -3.94 5.39 -1.04
N ASN A 94 -2.73 5.03 -0.70
CA ASN A 94 -2.28 3.65 -0.56
C ASN A 94 -1.74 3.46 0.86
N PHE A 95 -2.39 2.65 1.68
CA PHE A 95 -2.08 2.57 3.10
C PHE A 95 -1.80 1.15 3.58
N SER A 96 -0.96 1.08 4.62
CA SER A 96 -0.77 -0.12 5.41
C SER A 96 -1.81 -0.19 6.52
N TYR A 97 -2.10 -1.39 7.01
CA TYR A 97 -2.95 -1.60 8.17
C TYR A 97 -2.38 -2.72 9.04
N ARG A 98 -2.76 -2.74 10.31
CA ARG A 98 -2.24 -3.72 11.27
C ARG A 98 -2.69 -5.13 10.88
N LEU A 99 -1.75 -6.09 10.98
CA LEU A 99 -1.94 -7.46 10.51
C LEU A 99 -2.00 -8.45 11.66
N ALA A 100 -2.79 -9.51 11.47
CA ALA A 100 -2.77 -10.69 12.32
C ALA A 100 -1.50 -11.52 12.04
N PRO A 101 -1.03 -12.35 12.97
CA PRO A 101 -1.61 -12.62 14.29
C PRO A 101 -1.21 -11.62 15.37
N ARG A 102 -0.26 -10.71 15.10
CA ARG A 102 0.20 -9.74 16.10
C ARG A 102 -0.91 -8.78 16.50
N HIS A 103 -1.69 -8.33 15.52
CA HIS A 103 -2.85 -7.47 15.72
C HIS A 103 -4.09 -8.21 15.24
N LYS A 104 -4.83 -8.77 16.19
CA LYS A 104 -6.01 -9.58 15.90
C LYS A 104 -7.18 -8.71 15.47
N PHE A 105 -8.17 -9.33 14.81
CA PHE A 105 -9.45 -8.70 14.54
C PHE A 105 -10.01 -8.00 15.81
N PRO A 106 -10.51 -6.80 15.72
CA PRO A 106 -10.84 -6.04 14.51
C PRO A 106 -9.80 -4.98 14.09
N ALA A 107 -8.51 -5.12 14.44
CA ALA A 107 -7.50 -4.10 14.22
C ALA A 107 -7.41 -3.64 12.76
N ALA A 108 -7.34 -4.57 11.81
CA ALA A 108 -7.28 -4.23 10.39
C ALA A 108 -8.52 -3.47 9.92
N LEU A 109 -9.69 -3.86 10.42
CA LEU A 109 -10.96 -3.18 10.11
C LEU A 109 -10.98 -1.76 10.68
N GLN A 110 -10.48 -1.58 11.91
CA GLN A 110 -10.41 -0.25 12.54
C GLN A 110 -9.48 0.70 11.77
N ASP A 111 -8.41 0.16 11.17
CA ASP A 111 -7.45 0.95 10.40
C ASP A 111 -7.98 1.34 9.01
N THR A 112 -8.87 0.53 8.45
CA THR A 112 -9.50 0.80 7.16
C THR A 112 -10.59 1.85 7.26
#